data_5b33c93ecbb5ed6bc6893e15885d0fc3
#
_entry.id   5b33c93ecbb5ed6bc6893e15885d0fc3
#
_cell.length_a   1.000
_cell.length_b   1.000
_cell.length_c   1.000
_cell.angle_alpha   90.00
_cell.angle_beta   90.00
_cell.angle_gamma   90.00
#
_symmetry.space_group_name_H-M   'P 1'
#
loop_
_entity.id
_entity.type
_entity.pdbx_description
1 polymer ?
#
loop_
_entity_poly.entity_id
_entity_poly.type
_entity_poly.pdbx_seq_one_letter_code
_entity_poly.pdbx_strand_id
1 'polypeptide(L)'
;LCGLEKLRLGETGRSKLLANLMFGAYNRKFPDARTPNDWICSDPEVVAKYTADPLCGQDATIGLTREMLRGIRMIQRPANLQRMDKALPVFFIAGRSDPVGNMGRGVEKAAAAFRAAGMQDVACKLYDGRHEILNEKDRQLVYDDVLAFYERHLD
;
A
#
# COMPACT_ATOMS: atom_id res chain seq x y z
N LEU A 1 -3.96 -18.47 -10.50
CA LEU A 1 -2.68 -18.21 -11.15
C LEU A 1 -1.51 -18.59 -10.24
N CYS A 2 -1.41 -18.12 -8.98
CA CYS A 2 -0.34 -18.51 -8.04
C CYS A 2 -0.20 -20.03 -7.90
N GLY A 3 -1.33 -20.80 -7.91
CA GLY A 3 -1.29 -22.26 -7.85
C GLY A 3 -0.60 -22.90 -9.06
N LEU A 4 -0.83 -22.37 -10.26
CA LEU A 4 -0.18 -22.87 -11.48
C LEU A 4 1.32 -22.52 -11.50
N GLU A 5 1.67 -21.28 -11.13
CA GLU A 5 3.08 -20.88 -11.03
C GLU A 5 3.83 -21.68 -9.95
N LYS A 6 3.16 -22.04 -8.83
CA LYS A 6 3.73 -22.91 -7.79
C LYS A 6 4.07 -24.30 -8.35
N LEU A 7 3.21 -24.89 -9.19
CA LEU A 7 3.48 -26.18 -9.82
C LEU A 7 4.69 -26.12 -10.76
N ARG A 8 4.91 -24.96 -11.40
CA ARG A 8 6.00 -24.76 -12.36
C ARG A 8 7.34 -24.40 -11.71
N LEU A 9 7.34 -23.55 -10.67
CA LEU A 9 8.53 -22.92 -10.09
C LEU A 9 8.75 -23.23 -8.59
N GLY A 10 7.83 -23.95 -7.95
CA GLY A 10 7.85 -24.18 -6.51
C GLY A 10 7.40 -22.96 -5.69
N GLU A 11 7.31 -23.12 -4.37
CA GLU A 11 6.87 -22.03 -3.46
C GLU A 11 7.90 -20.91 -3.31
N THR A 12 9.18 -21.25 -3.32
CA THR A 12 10.30 -20.31 -3.20
C THR A 12 10.67 -19.65 -4.53
N GLY A 13 10.12 -20.17 -5.64
CA GLY A 13 10.30 -19.59 -6.97
C GLY A 13 9.76 -18.17 -7.08
N ARG A 14 10.36 -17.35 -7.95
CA ARG A 14 9.94 -15.97 -8.25
C ARG A 14 9.36 -15.96 -9.67
N SER A 15 8.13 -15.51 -9.81
CA SER A 15 7.42 -15.47 -11.09
C SER A 15 7.40 -14.06 -11.66
N LYS A 16 8.10 -13.83 -12.76
CA LYS A 16 8.04 -12.57 -13.51
C LYS A 16 6.61 -12.24 -13.99
N LEU A 17 5.81 -13.27 -14.28
CA LEU A 17 4.41 -13.10 -14.66
C LEU A 17 3.61 -12.49 -13.49
N LEU A 18 3.76 -13.02 -12.27
CA LEU A 18 3.09 -12.48 -11.09
C LEU A 18 3.58 -11.06 -10.77
N ALA A 19 4.89 -10.82 -10.82
CA ALA A 19 5.48 -9.49 -10.60
C ALA A 19 4.91 -8.47 -11.60
N ASN A 20 4.87 -8.80 -12.89
CA ASN A 20 4.29 -7.92 -13.91
C ASN A 20 2.79 -7.66 -13.72
N LEU A 21 2.02 -8.65 -13.29
CA LEU A 21 0.59 -8.47 -13.01
C LEU A 21 0.35 -7.58 -11.79
N MET A 22 1.23 -7.64 -10.78
CA MET A 22 1.12 -6.85 -9.56
C MET A 22 1.62 -5.41 -9.75
N PHE A 23 2.77 -5.23 -10.39
CA PHE A 23 3.49 -3.96 -10.39
C PHE A 23 3.66 -3.33 -11.79
N GLY A 24 3.62 -4.13 -12.86
CA GLY A 24 3.97 -3.71 -14.21
C GLY A 24 3.10 -2.61 -14.83
N ALA A 25 1.93 -2.33 -14.24
CA ALA A 25 1.03 -1.27 -14.70
C ALA A 25 1.21 0.06 -13.94
N TYR A 26 1.93 0.07 -12.81
CA TYR A 26 1.95 1.23 -11.92
C TYR A 26 2.62 2.45 -12.55
N ASN A 27 3.79 2.26 -13.15
CA ASN A 27 4.49 3.36 -13.83
C ASN A 27 3.77 3.93 -15.06
N ARG A 28 2.81 3.19 -15.65
CA ARG A 28 2.01 3.70 -16.79
C ARG A 28 1.15 4.91 -16.42
N LYS A 29 0.97 5.17 -15.13
CA LYS A 29 0.28 6.36 -14.63
C LYS A 29 1.13 7.62 -14.67
N PHE A 30 2.45 7.47 -14.86
CA PHE A 30 3.44 8.55 -14.84
C PHE A 30 4.18 8.61 -16.19
N PRO A 31 3.75 9.49 -17.11
CA PRO A 31 4.35 9.60 -18.44
C PRO A 31 5.83 10.02 -18.40
N ASP A 32 6.22 10.71 -17.32
CA ASP A 32 7.57 11.20 -17.03
C ASP A 32 8.45 10.20 -16.26
N ALA A 33 7.97 8.96 -16.05
CA ALA A 33 8.73 7.94 -15.35
C ALA A 33 10.05 7.61 -16.07
N ARG A 34 11.14 7.60 -15.32
CA ARG A 34 12.52 7.40 -15.81
C ARG A 34 13.07 6.02 -15.42
N THR A 35 12.50 5.44 -14.36
CA THR A 35 12.88 4.13 -13.80
C THR A 35 11.64 3.25 -13.63
N PRO A 36 11.79 1.94 -13.43
CA PRO A 36 10.65 1.07 -13.09
C PRO A 36 9.97 1.41 -11.76
N ASN A 37 10.59 2.25 -10.92
CA ASN A 37 10.21 2.49 -9.54
C ASN A 37 9.66 3.90 -9.29
N ASP A 38 9.48 4.75 -10.32
CA ASP A 38 8.99 6.12 -10.12
C ASP A 38 7.60 6.20 -9.49
N TRP A 39 6.80 5.13 -9.58
CA TRP A 39 5.51 5.06 -8.90
C TRP A 39 5.60 5.09 -7.36
N ILE A 40 6.79 4.88 -6.80
CA ILE A 40 7.02 4.82 -5.34
C ILE A 40 7.00 6.22 -4.73
N CYS A 41 7.73 7.17 -5.34
CA CYS A 41 7.88 8.53 -4.80
C CYS A 41 8.01 9.55 -5.94
N SER A 42 7.57 10.78 -5.72
CA SER A 42 7.74 11.88 -6.68
C SER A 42 9.15 12.49 -6.62
N ASP A 43 9.88 12.27 -5.52
CA ASP A 43 11.25 12.73 -5.36
C ASP A 43 12.24 11.80 -6.08
N PRO A 44 12.93 12.29 -7.13
CA PRO A 44 13.87 11.47 -7.88
C PRO A 44 15.06 10.97 -7.09
N GLU A 45 15.47 11.68 -6.03
CA GLU A 45 16.58 11.24 -5.17
C GLU A 45 16.18 10.02 -4.33
N VAL A 46 14.96 10.02 -3.83
CA VAL A 46 14.37 8.87 -3.09
C VAL A 46 14.28 7.67 -4.02
N VAL A 47 13.74 7.85 -5.24
CA VAL A 47 13.65 6.78 -6.23
C VAL A 47 15.02 6.24 -6.62
N ALA A 48 16.03 7.11 -6.79
CA ALA A 48 17.38 6.69 -7.10
C ALA A 48 18.01 5.86 -5.97
N LYS A 49 17.84 6.27 -4.72
CA LYS A 49 18.29 5.50 -3.54
C LYS A 49 17.63 4.12 -3.47
N TYR A 50 16.30 4.08 -3.62
CA TYR A 50 15.55 2.82 -3.64
C TYR A 50 16.04 1.88 -4.76
N THR A 51 16.25 2.42 -5.94
CA THR A 51 16.67 1.64 -7.12
C THR A 51 18.10 1.10 -7.00
N ALA A 52 18.97 1.83 -6.30
CA ALA A 52 20.37 1.43 -6.05
C ALA A 52 20.51 0.45 -4.88
N ASP A 53 19.52 0.34 -3.99
CA ASP A 53 19.59 -0.52 -2.82
C ASP A 53 19.33 -2.00 -3.21
N PRO A 54 20.30 -2.92 -3.00
CA PRO A 54 20.15 -4.33 -3.33
C PRO A 54 19.08 -5.06 -2.51
N LEU A 55 18.62 -4.47 -1.39
CA LEU A 55 17.55 -5.01 -0.56
C LEU A 55 16.16 -4.56 -1.02
N CYS A 56 16.09 -3.56 -1.91
CA CYS A 56 14.85 -3.03 -2.45
C CYS A 56 14.50 -3.65 -3.81
N GLY A 57 13.23 -3.57 -4.20
CA GLY A 57 12.75 -3.99 -5.53
C GLY A 57 12.82 -5.48 -5.83
N GLN A 58 13.04 -6.34 -4.83
CA GLN A 58 13.12 -7.78 -5.03
C GLN A 58 11.74 -8.40 -5.32
N ASP A 59 11.65 -9.23 -6.36
CA ASP A 59 10.44 -9.98 -6.66
C ASP A 59 10.06 -10.89 -5.48
N ALA A 60 8.81 -10.83 -5.07
CA ALA A 60 8.27 -11.72 -4.05
C ALA A 60 8.24 -13.17 -4.53
N THR A 61 8.47 -14.12 -3.64
CA THR A 61 8.28 -15.53 -3.94
C THR A 61 6.79 -15.83 -4.19
N ILE A 62 6.51 -16.93 -4.89
CA ILE A 62 5.13 -17.36 -5.14
C ILE A 62 4.39 -17.64 -3.83
N GLY A 63 5.09 -18.26 -2.86
CA GLY A 63 4.54 -18.50 -1.52
C GLY A 63 4.15 -17.19 -0.83
N LEU A 64 5.07 -16.21 -0.78
CA LEU A 64 4.82 -14.89 -0.19
C LEU A 64 3.63 -14.19 -0.87
N THR A 65 3.63 -14.14 -2.20
CA THR A 65 2.53 -13.53 -2.99
C THR A 65 1.19 -14.17 -2.66
N ARG A 66 1.15 -15.51 -2.58
CA ARG A 66 -0.08 -16.24 -2.26
C ARG A 66 -0.60 -15.92 -0.85
N GLU A 67 0.28 -15.95 0.14
CA GLU A 67 -0.11 -15.68 1.53
C GLU A 67 -0.51 -14.22 1.73
N MET A 68 0.16 -13.28 1.10
CA MET A 68 -0.23 -11.87 1.09
C MET A 68 -1.65 -11.69 0.52
N LEU A 69 -1.96 -12.29 -0.64
CA LEU A 69 -3.29 -12.23 -1.24
C LEU A 69 -4.36 -12.89 -0.37
N ARG A 70 -4.01 -13.96 0.35
CA ARG A 70 -4.92 -14.60 1.33
C ARG A 70 -5.19 -13.67 2.52
N GLY A 71 -4.13 -13.06 3.06
CA GLY A 71 -4.23 -12.07 4.14
C GLY A 71 -5.13 -10.90 3.76
N ILE A 72 -4.90 -10.30 2.58
CA ILE A 72 -5.72 -9.20 2.06
C ILE A 72 -7.20 -9.61 1.96
N ARG A 73 -7.48 -10.80 1.40
CA ARG A 73 -8.86 -11.30 1.32
C ARG A 73 -9.48 -11.54 2.70
N MET A 74 -8.69 -12.01 3.66
CA MET A 74 -9.17 -12.27 5.02
C MET A 74 -9.54 -10.97 5.73
N ILE A 75 -8.67 -9.97 5.71
CA ILE A 75 -8.91 -8.69 6.42
C ILE A 75 -10.06 -7.88 5.80
N GLN A 76 -10.38 -8.09 4.52
CA GLN A 76 -11.47 -7.39 3.84
C GLN A 76 -12.85 -8.07 4.01
N ARG A 77 -12.92 -9.24 4.65
CA ARG A 77 -14.21 -9.92 4.86
C ARG A 77 -15.07 -9.13 5.85
N PRO A 78 -16.34 -8.83 5.53
CA PRO A 78 -17.22 -8.08 6.44
C PRO A 78 -17.29 -8.69 7.84
N ALA A 79 -17.36 -10.02 7.95
CA ALA A 79 -17.37 -10.72 9.22
C ALA A 79 -16.11 -10.47 10.08
N ASN A 80 -14.94 -10.27 9.46
CA ASN A 80 -13.72 -9.96 10.18
C ASN A 80 -13.69 -8.48 10.60
N LEU A 81 -14.14 -7.56 9.74
CA LEU A 81 -14.30 -6.15 10.10
C LEU A 81 -15.31 -5.97 11.26
N GLN A 82 -16.38 -6.77 11.29
CA GLN A 82 -17.36 -6.76 12.39
C GLN A 82 -16.75 -7.17 13.74
N ARG A 83 -15.67 -7.94 13.76
CA ARG A 83 -15.00 -8.42 14.99
C ARG A 83 -13.99 -7.42 15.56
N MET A 84 -13.65 -6.35 14.83
CA MET A 84 -12.73 -5.33 15.32
C MET A 84 -13.34 -4.57 16.50
N ASP A 85 -12.49 -4.12 17.41
CA ASP A 85 -12.89 -3.18 18.47
C ASP A 85 -13.41 -1.89 17.83
N LYS A 86 -14.63 -1.49 18.16
CA LYS A 86 -15.27 -0.32 17.55
C LYS A 86 -14.77 1.00 18.11
N ALA A 87 -14.16 0.98 19.28
CA ALA A 87 -13.57 2.15 19.92
C ALA A 87 -12.14 2.44 19.42
N LEU A 88 -11.51 1.48 18.72
CA LEU A 88 -10.15 1.67 18.22
C LEU A 88 -10.09 2.81 17.19
N PRO A 89 -9.33 3.89 17.43
CA PRO A 89 -9.12 4.95 16.45
C PRO A 89 -8.31 4.44 15.26
N VAL A 90 -8.70 4.81 14.04
CA VAL A 90 -8.04 4.39 12.81
C VAL A 90 -7.79 5.58 11.91
N PHE A 91 -6.56 5.76 11.46
CA PHE A 91 -6.19 6.79 10.50
C PHE A 91 -5.64 6.17 9.21
N PHE A 92 -6.40 6.28 8.13
CA PHE A 92 -5.97 5.90 6.79
C PHE A 92 -5.25 7.07 6.13
N ILE A 93 -4.01 6.84 5.73
CA ILE A 93 -3.19 7.83 5.02
C ILE A 93 -2.64 7.21 3.73
N ALA A 94 -2.62 7.97 2.65
CA ALA A 94 -2.06 7.53 1.37
C ALA A 94 -1.75 8.71 0.44
N GLY A 95 -0.95 8.45 -0.59
CA GLY A 95 -0.76 9.38 -1.69
C GLY A 95 -1.97 9.42 -2.63
N ARG A 96 -2.36 10.60 -3.04
CA ARG A 96 -3.44 10.83 -4.02
C ARG A 96 -3.09 10.23 -5.39
N SER A 97 -1.80 10.13 -5.69
CA SER A 97 -1.26 9.57 -6.92
C SER A 97 -0.68 8.15 -6.73
N ASP A 98 -1.01 7.46 -5.62
CA ASP A 98 -0.57 6.09 -5.38
C ASP A 98 -1.35 5.08 -6.23
N PRO A 99 -0.70 4.40 -7.21
CA PRO A 99 -1.36 3.40 -8.04
C PRO A 99 -1.75 2.13 -7.27
N VAL A 100 -1.07 1.81 -6.17
CA VAL A 100 -1.40 0.65 -5.30
C VAL A 100 -2.74 0.88 -4.62
N GLY A 101 -2.97 2.10 -4.12
CA GLY A 101 -4.23 2.55 -3.56
C GLY A 101 -5.29 2.91 -4.59
N ASN A 102 -5.10 2.57 -5.88
CA ASN A 102 -5.97 2.97 -6.98
C ASN A 102 -6.20 4.49 -7.01
N MET A 103 -5.12 5.26 -6.92
CA MET A 103 -5.14 6.74 -6.90
C MET A 103 -6.01 7.28 -5.76
N GLY A 104 -5.84 6.71 -4.57
CA GLY A 104 -6.56 7.06 -3.35
C GLY A 104 -7.92 6.39 -3.16
N ARG A 105 -8.62 6.02 -4.24
CA ARG A 105 -9.99 5.44 -4.19
C ARG A 105 -10.08 4.15 -3.39
N GLY A 106 -9.04 3.30 -3.46
CA GLY A 106 -8.95 2.05 -2.69
C GLY A 106 -8.89 2.30 -1.20
N VAL A 107 -8.14 3.33 -0.79
CA VAL A 107 -7.99 3.73 0.61
C VAL A 107 -9.29 4.33 1.16
N GLU A 108 -9.94 5.23 0.40
CA GLU A 108 -11.25 5.78 0.76
C GLU A 108 -12.31 4.67 0.91
N LYS A 109 -12.30 3.69 0.00
CA LYS A 109 -13.19 2.52 0.08
C LYS A 109 -12.91 1.67 1.34
N ALA A 110 -11.64 1.49 1.71
CA ALA A 110 -11.28 0.79 2.93
C ALA A 110 -11.78 1.54 4.17
N ALA A 111 -11.55 2.85 4.25
CA ALA A 111 -12.06 3.69 5.34
C ALA A 111 -13.60 3.65 5.43
N ALA A 112 -14.30 3.68 4.29
CA ALA A 112 -15.76 3.55 4.25
C ALA A 112 -16.22 2.18 4.76
N ALA A 113 -15.51 1.09 4.43
CA ALA A 113 -15.83 -0.25 4.93
C ALA A 113 -15.67 -0.37 6.46
N PHE A 114 -14.64 0.28 7.03
CA PHE A 114 -14.44 0.34 8.47
C PHE A 114 -15.58 1.10 9.17
N ARG A 115 -15.99 2.25 8.64
CA ARG A 115 -17.14 3.00 9.14
C ARG A 115 -18.43 2.18 9.05
N ALA A 116 -18.66 1.52 7.93
CA ALA A 116 -19.83 0.65 7.74
C ALA A 116 -19.84 -0.58 8.68
N ALA A 117 -18.64 -1.01 9.13
CA ALA A 117 -18.53 -2.05 10.15
C ALA A 117 -18.78 -1.53 11.58
N GLY A 118 -19.08 -0.25 11.77
CA GLY A 118 -19.43 0.37 13.05
C GLY A 118 -18.24 0.96 13.82
N MET A 119 -17.06 1.12 13.19
CA MET A 119 -15.93 1.80 13.81
C MET A 119 -16.29 3.28 14.07
N GLN A 120 -16.04 3.75 15.30
CA GLN A 120 -16.52 5.06 15.77
C GLN A 120 -15.60 6.20 15.34
N ASP A 121 -14.30 5.96 15.30
CA ASP A 121 -13.30 6.97 14.92
C ASP A 121 -12.46 6.47 13.75
N VAL A 122 -12.83 6.91 12.55
CA VAL A 122 -12.13 6.55 11.31
C VAL A 122 -11.81 7.82 10.52
N ALA A 123 -10.58 8.28 10.60
CA ALA A 123 -10.04 9.35 9.77
C ALA A 123 -9.48 8.80 8.45
N CYS A 124 -9.53 9.60 7.39
CA CYS A 124 -8.91 9.28 6.11
C CYS A 124 -8.41 10.58 5.46
N LYS A 125 -7.12 10.63 5.14
CA LYS A 125 -6.50 11.79 4.47
C LYS A 125 -5.63 11.34 3.32
N LEU A 126 -5.82 11.96 2.17
CA LEU A 126 -4.98 11.78 0.98
C LEU A 126 -4.07 13.00 0.83
N TYR A 127 -2.78 12.74 0.69
CA TYR A 127 -1.73 13.75 0.49
C TYR A 127 -1.33 13.83 -0.97
N ASP A 128 -0.77 14.95 -1.38
CA ASP A 128 -0.12 15.03 -2.68
C ASP A 128 1.17 14.21 -2.64
N GLY A 129 1.24 13.17 -3.47
CA GLY A 129 2.33 12.22 -3.48
C GLY A 129 1.94 10.88 -4.06
N ARG A 130 2.94 10.01 -4.19
CA ARG A 130 2.84 8.64 -4.71
C ARG A 130 2.71 7.63 -3.57
N HIS A 131 3.31 6.44 -3.71
CA HIS A 131 3.11 5.35 -2.75
C HIS A 131 3.74 5.60 -1.38
N GLU A 132 4.95 6.13 -1.34
CA GLU A 132 5.69 6.34 -0.09
C GLU A 132 5.56 7.79 0.40
N ILE A 133 4.38 8.15 0.89
CA ILE A 133 4.08 9.52 1.36
C ILE A 133 5.00 10.00 2.49
N LEU A 134 5.59 9.08 3.25
CA LEU A 134 6.55 9.38 4.32
C LEU A 134 7.95 9.73 3.78
N ASN A 135 8.16 9.56 2.48
CA ASN A 135 9.41 9.87 1.78
C ASN A 135 9.25 11.00 0.75
N GLU A 136 8.04 11.52 0.57
CA GLU A 136 7.77 12.64 -0.33
C GLU A 136 8.42 13.95 0.17
N LYS A 137 8.50 14.95 -0.70
CA LYS A 137 9.08 16.26 -0.35
C LYS A 137 8.34 16.92 0.80
N ASP A 138 7.03 16.80 0.82
CA ASP A 138 6.15 17.39 1.84
C ASP A 138 5.86 16.43 3.00
N ARG A 139 6.71 15.41 3.22
CA ARG A 139 6.53 14.40 4.27
C ARG A 139 6.34 14.97 5.68
N GLN A 140 6.87 16.16 5.96
CA GLN A 140 6.71 16.79 7.27
C GLN A 140 5.23 17.00 7.61
N LEU A 141 4.41 17.40 6.64
CA LEU A 141 2.96 17.52 6.83
C LEU A 141 2.32 16.19 7.24
N VAL A 142 2.80 15.07 6.67
CA VAL A 142 2.30 13.74 7.02
C VAL A 142 2.71 13.36 8.43
N TYR A 143 3.96 13.64 8.81
CA TYR A 143 4.47 13.39 10.17
C TYR A 143 3.69 14.17 11.21
N ASP A 144 3.44 15.45 10.97
CA ASP A 144 2.69 16.34 11.89
C ASP A 144 1.26 15.84 12.08
N ASP A 145 0.58 15.44 11.00
CA ASP A 145 -0.78 14.90 11.07
C ASP A 145 -0.84 13.56 11.83
N VAL A 146 0.15 12.68 11.60
CA VAL A 146 0.24 11.38 12.31
C VAL A 146 0.52 11.61 13.79
N LEU A 147 1.43 12.52 14.12
CA LEU A 147 1.72 12.90 15.52
C LEU A 147 0.46 13.45 16.19
N ALA A 148 -0.20 14.41 15.56
CA ALA A 148 -1.43 15.00 16.09
C ALA A 148 -2.57 13.97 16.24
N PHE A 149 -2.62 12.93 15.38
CA PHE A 149 -3.55 11.83 15.54
C PHE A 149 -3.23 11.02 16.80
N TYR A 150 -1.97 10.66 17.03
CA TYR A 150 -1.57 9.93 18.24
C TYR A 150 -1.80 10.76 19.50
N GLU A 151 -1.39 12.03 19.53
CA GLU A 151 -1.56 12.91 20.69
C GLU A 151 -3.02 13.02 21.15
N ARG A 152 -3.98 12.96 20.25
CA ARG A 152 -5.42 12.97 20.58
C ARG A 152 -5.94 11.67 21.19
N HIS A 153 -5.17 10.57 21.12
CA HIS A 153 -5.61 9.24 21.50
C HIS A 153 -4.69 8.54 22.52
N LEU A 154 -3.72 9.27 23.08
CA LEU A 154 -2.76 8.74 24.06
C LEU A 154 -3.13 9.04 25.52
N ASP A 155 -4.35 9.52 25.79
CA ASP A 155 -4.85 9.81 27.16
C ASP A 155 -5.27 8.54 27.90
#